data_9e086d69f7b7ed80ab75dbdab0fc1585
#
_entry.id   9e086d69f7b7ed80ab75dbdab0fc1585
#
_cell.length_a   1.000
_cell.length_b   1.000
_cell.length_c   1.000
_cell.angle_alpha   90.00
_cell.angle_beta   90.00
_cell.angle_gamma   90.00
#
_symmetry.space_group_name_H-M   'P 1'
#
loop_
_entity.id
_entity.type
_entity.pdbx_description
1 polymer ?
#
loop_
_entity_poly.entity_id
_entity_poly.type
_entity_poly.pdbx_seq_one_letter_code
_entity_poly.pdbx_strand_id
1 'polypeptide(L)'
;MPNWNLSNEAMLGLGLGAVALAFLLILWLIKRSTNPKVCKKKVTGILKRFAGIRQFRVLTDLDLAFEGQTAHFDQVLIGFYGISFITCLGESAAYYGQERDASWSRVDDGNKKVSFPNPLLAGEKGIDTVRRIFSKNDVYNIQMEHLLVFAGARKKTEVYVKSTVPVLKRKELGQLLDKVKYQKDNSVDVQKLAGLLQQYAQKSSAV
;
A
#
# COMPACT_ATOMS: atom_id res chain seq x y z
N MET A 1 54.58 -13.77 16.27
CA MET A 1 53.27 -13.05 16.29
C MET A 1 53.53 -11.70 15.66
N PRO A 2 52.82 -11.30 14.59
CA PRO A 2 53.05 -10.02 13.97
C PRO A 2 52.52 -8.90 14.88
N ASN A 3 53.38 -8.00 15.32
CA ASN A 3 53.00 -6.80 16.07
C ASN A 3 52.38 -5.79 15.08
N TRP A 4 51.07 -5.69 15.12
CA TRP A 4 50.30 -4.69 14.37
C TRP A 4 50.28 -3.36 15.15
N ASN A 5 51.46 -2.70 15.26
CA ASN A 5 51.51 -1.33 15.72
C ASN A 5 51.14 -0.40 14.58
N LEU A 6 49.84 -0.14 14.41
CA LEU A 6 49.35 0.91 13.54
C LEU A 6 49.81 2.26 14.06
N SER A 7 50.41 3.11 13.19
CA SER A 7 50.76 4.48 13.57
C SER A 7 49.48 5.24 13.96
N ASN A 8 49.62 6.22 14.86
CA ASN A 8 48.46 7.04 15.28
C ASN A 8 47.74 7.69 14.10
N GLU A 9 48.42 8.02 13.02
CA GLU A 9 47.84 8.55 11.79
C GLU A 9 47.00 7.48 11.04
N ALA A 10 47.45 6.24 11.02
CA ALA A 10 46.65 5.12 10.44
C ALA A 10 45.40 4.80 11.25
N MET A 11 45.48 4.89 12.58
CA MET A 11 44.31 4.72 13.45
C MET A 11 43.31 5.87 13.28
N LEU A 12 43.74 7.11 13.13
CA LEU A 12 42.89 8.26 12.84
C LEU A 12 42.21 8.12 11.46
N GLY A 13 42.96 7.69 10.44
CA GLY A 13 42.44 7.46 9.09
C GLY A 13 41.36 6.35 9.07
N LEU A 14 41.58 5.23 9.77
CA LEU A 14 40.61 4.17 9.92
C LEU A 14 39.35 4.64 10.67
N GLY A 15 39.51 5.44 11.73
CA GLY A 15 38.41 6.01 12.49
C GLY A 15 37.54 6.92 11.64
N LEU A 16 38.14 7.85 10.90
CA LEU A 16 37.41 8.74 9.98
C LEU A 16 36.71 7.98 8.85
N GLY A 17 37.37 6.95 8.29
CA GLY A 17 36.77 6.08 7.28
C GLY A 17 35.55 5.34 7.80
N ALA A 18 35.63 4.81 9.03
CA ALA A 18 34.49 4.12 9.65
C ALA A 18 33.30 5.06 9.90
N VAL A 19 33.56 6.29 10.36
CA VAL A 19 32.51 7.31 10.55
C VAL A 19 31.85 7.70 9.23
N ALA A 20 32.65 7.90 8.17
CA ALA A 20 32.12 8.21 6.84
C ALA A 20 31.26 7.08 6.29
N LEU A 21 31.68 5.82 6.43
CA LEU A 21 30.90 4.66 6.03
C LEU A 21 29.59 4.54 6.82
N ALA A 22 29.63 4.76 8.13
CA ALA A 22 28.43 4.75 8.98
C ALA A 22 27.45 5.86 8.54
N PHE A 23 27.95 7.05 8.24
CA PHE A 23 27.12 8.15 7.76
C PHE A 23 26.46 7.84 6.41
N LEU A 24 27.20 7.30 5.44
CA LEU A 24 26.67 6.86 4.13
C LEU A 24 25.62 5.76 4.30
N LEU A 25 25.85 4.81 5.20
CA LEU A 25 24.90 3.75 5.52
C LEU A 25 23.60 4.33 6.11
N ILE A 26 23.69 5.30 7.01
CA ILE A 26 22.52 5.99 7.58
C ILE A 26 21.74 6.72 6.49
N LEU A 27 22.41 7.48 5.62
CA LEU A 27 21.77 8.16 4.50
C LEU A 27 21.07 7.18 3.56
N TRP A 28 21.73 6.06 3.24
CA TRP A 28 21.15 5.00 2.42
C TRP A 28 19.90 4.37 3.07
N LEU A 29 19.96 4.08 4.37
CA LEU A 29 18.81 3.57 5.13
C LEU A 29 17.63 4.55 5.14
N ILE A 30 17.90 5.85 5.34
CA ILE A 30 16.87 6.89 5.29
C ILE A 30 16.24 6.92 3.91
N LYS A 31 17.03 7.00 2.84
CA LYS A 31 16.55 7.02 1.44
C LYS A 31 15.73 5.75 1.12
N ARG A 32 16.19 4.58 1.57
CA ARG A 32 15.47 3.32 1.40
C ARG A 32 14.15 3.32 2.17
N SER A 33 14.11 3.85 3.39
CA SER A 33 12.90 3.85 4.23
C SER A 33 11.80 4.77 3.73
N THR A 34 12.15 5.82 2.96
CA THR A 34 11.21 6.78 2.37
C THR A 34 10.83 6.43 0.94
N ASN A 35 11.41 5.40 0.33
CA ASN A 35 11.09 4.96 -1.02
C ASN A 35 9.61 4.50 -1.09
N PRO A 36 8.79 5.07 -2.00
CA PRO A 36 7.36 4.75 -2.11
C PRO A 36 7.10 3.26 -2.33
N LYS A 37 7.89 2.59 -3.17
CA LYS A 37 7.77 1.14 -3.42
C LYS A 37 8.01 0.33 -2.15
N VAL A 38 9.00 0.70 -1.33
CA VAL A 38 9.28 0.05 -0.04
C VAL A 38 8.15 0.31 0.96
N CYS A 39 7.58 1.53 0.95
CA CYS A 39 6.45 1.88 1.80
C CYS A 39 5.20 1.05 1.45
N LYS A 40 4.88 0.88 0.17
CA LYS A 40 3.79 0.00 -0.30
C LYS A 40 4.02 -1.46 0.11
N LYS A 41 5.26 -1.99 -0.03
CA LYS A 41 5.61 -3.35 0.42
C LYS A 41 5.39 -3.58 1.92
N LYS A 42 5.58 -2.54 2.75
CA LYS A 42 5.28 -2.64 4.19
C LYS A 42 3.78 -2.82 4.45
N VAL A 43 2.91 -2.18 3.66
CA VAL A 43 1.45 -2.40 3.72
C VAL A 43 1.11 -3.83 3.33
N THR A 44 1.66 -4.32 2.22
CA THR A 44 1.51 -5.73 1.80
C THR A 44 1.96 -6.70 2.91
N GLY A 45 3.05 -6.39 3.63
CA GLY A 45 3.52 -7.20 4.76
C GLY A 45 2.52 -7.28 5.92
N ILE A 46 1.84 -6.17 6.24
CA ILE A 46 0.77 -6.15 7.26
C ILE A 46 -0.38 -7.04 6.82
N LEU A 47 -0.86 -6.87 5.58
CA LEU A 47 -1.97 -7.65 5.03
C LEU A 47 -1.65 -9.15 4.97
N LYS A 48 -0.46 -9.52 4.49
CA LYS A 48 -0.04 -10.94 4.43
C LYS A 48 0.06 -11.58 5.82
N ARG A 49 0.55 -10.85 6.82
CA ARG A 49 0.58 -11.35 8.21
C ARG A 49 -0.83 -11.57 8.75
N PHE A 50 -1.73 -10.62 8.52
CA PHE A 50 -3.12 -10.74 8.93
C PHE A 50 -3.83 -11.90 8.22
N ALA A 51 -3.61 -12.05 6.91
CA ALA A 51 -4.22 -13.08 6.09
C ALA A 51 -3.71 -14.49 6.43
N GLY A 52 -2.40 -14.64 6.72
CA GLY A 52 -1.78 -15.93 6.94
C GLY A 52 -2.31 -16.69 8.16
N ILE A 53 -2.79 -15.97 9.17
CA ILE A 53 -3.38 -16.56 10.39
C ILE A 53 -4.84 -17.01 10.14
N ARG A 54 -5.51 -16.47 9.09
CA ARG A 54 -6.97 -16.59 8.89
C ARG A 54 -7.38 -17.29 7.60
N GLN A 55 -6.45 -17.87 6.85
CA GLN A 55 -6.69 -18.48 5.54
C GLN A 55 -7.27 -17.48 4.50
N PHE A 56 -7.03 -16.19 4.67
CA PHE A 56 -7.40 -15.15 3.73
C PHE A 56 -6.41 -15.11 2.56
N ARG A 57 -6.79 -14.41 1.49
CA ARG A 57 -5.93 -14.19 0.33
C ARG A 57 -5.58 -12.71 0.18
N VAL A 58 -4.34 -12.44 -0.21
CA VAL A 58 -3.88 -11.09 -0.58
C VAL A 58 -3.39 -11.15 -2.02
N LEU A 59 -4.06 -10.40 -2.89
CA LEU A 59 -3.59 -10.14 -4.25
C LEU A 59 -2.84 -8.80 -4.23
N THR A 60 -1.83 -8.65 -5.05
CA THR A 60 -1.02 -7.42 -5.15
C THR A 60 -0.90 -7.00 -6.60
N ASP A 61 -0.87 -5.68 -6.83
CA ASP A 61 -0.74 -5.08 -8.16
C ASP A 61 -1.76 -5.68 -9.14
N LEU A 62 -3.04 -5.61 -8.76
CA LEU A 62 -4.14 -6.19 -9.51
C LEU A 62 -4.67 -5.19 -10.53
N ASP A 63 -4.39 -5.45 -11.81
CA ASP A 63 -4.93 -4.74 -12.94
C ASP A 63 -6.07 -5.57 -13.55
N LEU A 64 -7.27 -5.03 -13.57
CA LEU A 64 -8.45 -5.67 -14.14
C LEU A 64 -8.89 -4.95 -15.41
N ALA A 65 -9.38 -5.72 -16.39
CA ALA A 65 -10.10 -5.17 -17.54
C ALA A 65 -11.36 -5.96 -17.80
N PHE A 66 -12.47 -5.24 -17.96
CA PHE A 66 -13.76 -5.82 -18.25
C PHE A 66 -14.64 -4.82 -18.99
N GLU A 67 -15.19 -5.23 -20.15
CA GLU A 67 -16.09 -4.42 -20.98
C GLU A 67 -15.60 -2.99 -21.25
N GLY A 68 -14.32 -2.86 -21.59
CA GLY A 68 -13.71 -1.56 -21.89
C GLY A 68 -13.38 -0.71 -20.66
N GLN A 69 -13.68 -1.19 -19.46
CA GLN A 69 -13.29 -0.55 -18.20
C GLN A 69 -12.06 -1.20 -17.64
N THR A 70 -11.21 -0.39 -17.02
CA THR A 70 -10.00 -0.84 -16.33
C THR A 70 -10.03 -0.42 -14.87
N ALA A 71 -9.49 -1.25 -14.00
CA ALA A 71 -9.33 -0.96 -12.59
C ALA A 71 -7.96 -1.42 -12.10
N HIS A 72 -7.32 -0.61 -11.28
CA HIS A 72 -6.06 -0.94 -10.62
C HIS A 72 -6.20 -0.88 -9.12
N PHE A 73 -5.71 -1.91 -8.44
CA PHE A 73 -5.62 -1.94 -6.98
C PHE A 73 -4.23 -2.37 -6.53
N ASP A 74 -3.60 -1.58 -5.68
CA ASP A 74 -2.28 -1.91 -5.13
C ASP A 74 -2.30 -3.22 -4.34
N GLN A 75 -3.36 -3.44 -3.54
CA GLN A 75 -3.60 -4.71 -2.84
C GLN A 75 -5.11 -4.98 -2.74
N VAL A 76 -5.45 -6.27 -2.70
CA VAL A 76 -6.81 -6.74 -2.44
C VAL A 76 -6.73 -7.80 -1.34
N LEU A 77 -7.45 -7.58 -0.25
CA LEU A 77 -7.60 -8.54 0.84
C LEU A 77 -8.96 -9.23 0.72
N ILE A 78 -8.95 -10.55 0.56
CA ILE A 78 -10.15 -11.39 0.45
C ILE A 78 -10.23 -12.26 1.69
N GLY A 79 -11.32 -12.15 2.41
CA GLY A 79 -11.59 -12.90 3.62
C GLY A 79 -13.03 -13.39 3.71
N PHE A 80 -13.35 -14.14 4.75
CA PHE A 80 -14.74 -14.62 4.97
C PHE A 80 -15.74 -13.47 5.17
N TYR A 81 -15.28 -12.29 5.56
CA TYR A 81 -16.12 -11.08 5.71
C TYR A 81 -16.47 -10.42 4.37
N GLY A 82 -15.71 -10.66 3.31
CA GLY A 82 -15.82 -9.99 2.00
C GLY A 82 -14.47 -9.60 1.43
N ILE A 83 -14.43 -8.46 0.73
CA ILE A 83 -13.24 -7.98 0.03
C ILE A 83 -12.94 -6.53 0.42
N SER A 84 -11.69 -6.26 0.78
CA SER A 84 -11.17 -4.89 0.92
C SER A 84 -10.20 -4.59 -0.22
N PHE A 85 -10.52 -3.58 -1.01
CA PHE A 85 -9.66 -3.05 -2.07
C PHE A 85 -8.82 -1.92 -1.49
N ILE A 86 -7.51 -1.99 -1.63
CA ILE A 86 -6.59 -1.07 -0.99
C ILE A 86 -5.82 -0.30 -2.06
N THR A 87 -5.92 1.03 -2.00
CA THR A 87 -5.05 1.94 -2.74
C THR A 87 -4.00 2.52 -1.80
N CYS A 88 -2.73 2.45 -2.20
CA CYS A 88 -1.61 2.91 -1.38
C CYS A 88 -0.92 4.13 -1.97
N LEU A 89 -0.91 5.23 -1.23
CA LEU A 89 -0.07 6.38 -1.52
C LEU A 89 1.25 6.24 -0.77
N GLY A 90 2.32 5.94 -1.50
CA GLY A 90 3.63 5.59 -0.93
C GLY A 90 4.53 6.77 -0.63
N GLU A 91 4.26 7.93 -1.18
CA GLU A 91 5.09 9.12 -1.01
C GLU A 91 4.91 9.74 0.38
N SER A 92 6.00 10.32 0.87
CA SER A 92 6.00 11.09 2.13
C SER A 92 5.74 12.54 1.80
N ALA A 93 4.52 13.01 2.07
CA ALA A 93 4.05 14.35 1.72
C ALA A 93 2.88 14.76 2.61
N ALA A 94 2.51 16.03 2.58
CA ALA A 94 1.24 16.52 3.09
C ALA A 94 0.18 16.41 1.98
N TYR A 95 -0.93 15.73 2.25
CA TYR A 95 -2.01 15.45 1.30
C TYR A 95 -3.24 16.27 1.62
N TYR A 96 -3.84 16.88 0.59
CA TYR A 96 -5.02 17.73 0.69
C TYR A 96 -6.07 17.30 -0.32
N GLY A 97 -7.33 17.17 0.12
CA GLY A 97 -8.45 16.87 -0.76
C GLY A 97 -9.73 16.51 -0.01
N GLN A 98 -10.81 16.42 -0.76
CA GLN A 98 -12.11 15.98 -0.27
C GLN A 98 -12.57 14.77 -1.11
N GLU A 99 -13.52 14.02 -0.58
CA GLU A 99 -14.02 12.79 -1.19
C GLU A 99 -14.53 12.98 -2.62
N ARG A 100 -15.21 14.10 -2.89
CA ARG A 100 -15.84 14.39 -4.21
C ARG A 100 -15.00 15.25 -5.14
N ASP A 101 -13.82 15.71 -4.71
CA ASP A 101 -12.95 16.48 -5.58
C ASP A 101 -12.47 15.63 -6.77
N ALA A 102 -12.41 16.19 -7.96
CA ALA A 102 -11.88 15.48 -9.12
C ALA A 102 -10.38 15.18 -8.98
N SER A 103 -9.66 16.05 -8.29
CA SER A 103 -8.22 15.92 -8.06
C SER A 103 -7.84 16.34 -6.65
N TRP A 104 -6.80 15.71 -6.13
CA TRP A 104 -6.17 16.05 -4.87
C TRP A 104 -4.81 16.71 -5.11
N SER A 105 -4.25 17.29 -4.06
CA SER A 105 -2.89 17.82 -4.12
C SER A 105 -2.03 17.24 -3.01
N ARG A 106 -0.73 17.10 -3.29
CA ARG A 106 0.28 16.78 -2.30
C ARG A 106 1.38 17.82 -2.33
N VAL A 107 1.96 18.07 -1.18
CA VAL A 107 3.12 18.97 -1.00
C VAL A 107 4.23 18.13 -0.38
N ASP A 108 5.37 18.05 -1.07
CA ASP A 108 6.55 17.34 -0.57
C ASP A 108 7.39 18.18 0.40
N ASP A 109 8.44 17.60 0.96
CA ASP A 109 9.36 18.28 1.89
C ASP A 109 10.05 19.51 1.26
N GLY A 110 10.11 19.60 -0.07
CA GLY A 110 10.65 20.74 -0.83
C GLY A 110 9.62 21.81 -1.16
N ASN A 111 8.44 21.77 -0.54
CA ASN A 111 7.29 22.64 -0.83
C ASN A 111 6.79 22.57 -2.27
N LYS A 112 7.12 21.55 -3.02
CA LYS A 112 6.61 21.32 -4.35
C LYS A 112 5.19 20.77 -4.29
N LYS A 113 4.24 21.53 -4.78
CA LYS A 113 2.84 21.12 -4.91
C LYS A 113 2.63 20.35 -6.22
N VAL A 114 2.02 19.16 -6.11
CA VAL A 114 1.67 18.31 -7.24
C VAL A 114 0.20 17.96 -7.14
N SER A 115 -0.57 18.20 -8.21
CA SER A 115 -1.95 17.75 -8.34
C SER A 115 -1.98 16.36 -8.96
N PHE A 116 -2.92 15.50 -8.51
CA PHE A 116 -3.11 14.15 -9.01
C PHE A 116 -4.59 13.74 -8.92
N PRO A 117 -5.04 12.77 -9.73
CA PRO A 117 -6.44 12.30 -9.69
C PRO A 117 -6.83 11.80 -8.29
N ASN A 118 -8.08 12.04 -7.91
CA ASN A 118 -8.60 11.58 -6.63
C ASN A 118 -8.60 10.05 -6.56
N PRO A 119 -7.83 9.44 -5.64
CA PRO A 119 -7.73 7.98 -5.54
C PRO A 119 -9.01 7.32 -5.01
N LEU A 120 -9.88 8.06 -4.32
CA LEU A 120 -11.16 7.54 -3.84
C LEU A 120 -12.12 7.31 -5.01
N LEU A 121 -12.23 8.26 -5.93
CA LEU A 121 -13.06 8.12 -7.13
C LEU A 121 -12.54 7.02 -8.06
N ALA A 122 -11.22 6.88 -8.17
CA ALA A 122 -10.60 5.80 -8.94
C ALA A 122 -10.92 4.43 -8.31
N GLY A 123 -10.83 4.31 -6.99
CA GLY A 123 -11.17 3.09 -6.25
C GLY A 123 -12.64 2.72 -6.37
N GLU A 124 -13.56 3.68 -6.30
CA GLU A 124 -15.01 3.47 -6.47
C GLU A 124 -15.32 2.91 -7.86
N LYS A 125 -14.81 3.56 -8.92
CA LYS A 125 -14.95 3.06 -10.30
C LYS A 125 -14.37 1.65 -10.47
N GLY A 126 -13.24 1.38 -9.81
CA GLY A 126 -12.64 0.06 -9.81
C GLY A 126 -13.54 -1.00 -9.15
N ILE A 127 -14.15 -0.68 -8.03
CA ILE A 127 -15.11 -1.59 -7.36
C ILE A 127 -16.34 -1.84 -8.24
N ASP A 128 -16.83 -0.84 -8.96
CA ASP A 128 -17.93 -1.02 -9.91
C ASP A 128 -17.56 -1.98 -11.05
N THR A 129 -16.33 -1.91 -11.54
CA THR A 129 -15.81 -2.89 -12.50
C THR A 129 -15.82 -4.31 -11.91
N VAL A 130 -15.40 -4.48 -10.65
CA VAL A 130 -15.43 -5.77 -9.97
C VAL A 130 -16.87 -6.27 -9.77
N ARG A 131 -17.82 -5.40 -9.41
CA ARG A 131 -19.24 -5.77 -9.30
C ARG A 131 -19.80 -6.31 -10.61
N ARG A 132 -19.43 -5.71 -11.75
CA ARG A 132 -19.84 -6.21 -13.08
C ARG A 132 -19.22 -7.57 -13.37
N ILE A 133 -17.93 -7.76 -13.09
CA ILE A 133 -17.27 -9.07 -13.22
C ILE A 133 -18.00 -10.12 -12.38
N PHE A 134 -18.34 -9.81 -11.14
CA PHE A 134 -19.01 -10.73 -10.24
C PHE A 134 -20.43 -11.05 -10.71
N SER A 135 -21.19 -10.03 -11.13
CA SER A 135 -22.53 -10.22 -11.68
C SER A 135 -22.52 -11.12 -12.93
N LYS A 136 -21.52 -10.97 -13.81
CA LYS A 136 -21.34 -11.84 -14.99
C LYS A 136 -21.09 -13.31 -14.63
N ASN A 137 -20.54 -13.56 -13.45
CA ASN A 137 -20.18 -14.90 -12.98
C ASN A 137 -21.11 -15.41 -11.85
N ASP A 138 -22.32 -14.87 -11.76
CA ASP A 138 -23.34 -15.26 -10.77
C ASP A 138 -22.85 -15.19 -9.32
N VAL A 139 -22.00 -14.20 -9.02
CA VAL A 139 -21.51 -13.93 -7.66
C VAL A 139 -22.20 -12.68 -7.13
N TYR A 140 -23.01 -12.86 -6.10
CA TYR A 140 -23.82 -11.80 -5.51
C TYR A 140 -23.59 -11.68 -4.00
N ASN A 141 -24.04 -10.57 -3.42
CA ASN A 141 -24.03 -10.33 -1.98
C ASN A 141 -22.65 -10.33 -1.32
N ILE A 142 -21.59 -10.01 -2.08
CA ILE A 142 -20.24 -9.87 -1.52
C ILE A 142 -20.07 -8.46 -0.98
N GLN A 143 -19.73 -8.36 0.31
CA GLN A 143 -19.35 -7.09 0.91
C GLN A 143 -18.01 -6.61 0.34
N MET A 144 -18.01 -5.41 -0.21
CA MET A 144 -16.83 -4.77 -0.78
C MET A 144 -16.61 -3.40 -0.15
N GLU A 145 -15.38 -3.10 0.18
CA GLU A 145 -15.00 -1.79 0.69
C GLU A 145 -13.71 -1.28 0.03
N HIS A 146 -13.57 0.03 -0.04
CA HIS A 146 -12.34 0.69 -0.43
C HIS A 146 -11.62 1.21 0.81
N LEU A 147 -10.31 1.00 0.87
CA LEU A 147 -9.41 1.54 1.90
C LEU A 147 -8.31 2.34 1.22
N LEU A 148 -8.13 3.59 1.64
CA LEU A 148 -7.01 4.40 1.20
C LEU A 148 -5.93 4.43 2.29
N VAL A 149 -4.72 3.96 1.96
CA VAL A 149 -3.63 3.86 2.91
C VAL A 149 -2.46 4.77 2.53
N PHE A 150 -2.16 5.73 3.39
CA PHE A 150 -0.97 6.56 3.30
C PHE A 150 0.21 5.77 3.88
N ALA A 151 1.00 5.19 2.98
CA ALA A 151 2.10 4.29 3.31
C ALA A 151 3.43 5.00 3.54
N GLY A 152 3.55 6.27 3.23
CA GLY A 152 4.75 7.09 3.37
C GLY A 152 5.38 7.07 4.78
N ALA A 153 6.54 7.65 4.94
CA ALA A 153 7.24 7.71 6.23
C ALA A 153 6.41 8.46 7.27
N ARG A 154 6.21 7.86 8.44
CA ARG A 154 5.27 8.34 9.48
C ARG A 154 5.45 9.81 9.87
N LYS A 155 6.71 10.26 10.03
CA LYS A 155 7.04 11.63 10.47
C LYS A 155 6.90 12.67 9.36
N LYS A 156 6.77 12.23 8.11
CA LYS A 156 6.77 13.07 6.91
C LYS A 156 5.48 12.96 6.11
N THR A 157 4.48 12.26 6.65
CA THR A 157 3.19 12.08 5.98
C THR A 157 2.10 12.70 6.83
N GLU A 158 1.52 13.77 6.30
CA GLU A 158 0.38 14.46 6.88
C GLU A 158 -0.85 14.27 5.99
N VAL A 159 -2.02 14.19 6.59
CA VAL A 159 -3.25 13.87 5.86
C VAL A 159 -4.33 14.87 6.26
N TYR A 160 -4.69 15.73 5.33
CA TYR A 160 -5.73 16.74 5.43
C TYR A 160 -6.86 16.41 4.45
N VAL A 161 -7.41 15.20 4.60
CA VAL A 161 -8.44 14.65 3.72
C VAL A 161 -9.72 14.46 4.49
N LYS A 162 -10.84 14.92 3.95
CA LYS A 162 -12.19 14.69 4.47
C LYS A 162 -12.89 13.65 3.62
N SER A 163 -13.25 12.49 4.21
CA SER A 163 -13.90 11.39 3.50
C SER A 163 -14.71 10.52 4.46
N THR A 164 -15.78 9.91 3.94
CA THR A 164 -16.53 8.83 4.59
C THR A 164 -15.85 7.46 4.38
N VAL A 165 -15.10 7.31 3.29
CA VAL A 165 -14.25 6.14 3.03
C VAL A 165 -13.10 6.12 4.03
N PRO A 166 -12.73 4.96 4.61
CA PRO A 166 -11.63 4.85 5.53
C PRO A 166 -10.29 5.28 4.90
N VAL A 167 -9.76 6.39 5.42
CA VAL A 167 -8.47 6.96 5.06
C VAL A 167 -7.53 6.75 6.22
N LEU A 168 -6.44 6.01 6.00
CA LEU A 168 -5.64 5.46 7.07
C LEU A 168 -4.15 5.72 6.85
N LYS A 169 -3.43 5.99 7.92
CA LYS A 169 -1.97 5.85 7.92
C LYS A 169 -1.61 4.37 8.10
N ARG A 170 -0.46 3.96 7.58
CA ARG A 170 0.00 2.56 7.66
C ARG A 170 -0.13 1.92 9.04
N LYS A 171 0.10 2.66 10.14
CA LYS A 171 -0.02 2.13 11.51
C LYS A 171 -1.48 1.80 11.87
N GLU A 172 -2.41 2.59 11.37
CA GLU A 172 -3.84 2.46 11.67
C GLU A 172 -4.48 1.28 10.93
N LEU A 173 -3.86 0.84 9.82
CA LEU A 173 -4.33 -0.32 9.07
C LEU A 173 -4.39 -1.59 9.95
N GLY A 174 -3.35 -1.86 10.75
CA GLY A 174 -3.37 -3.01 11.67
C GLY A 174 -4.52 -2.92 12.66
N GLN A 175 -4.72 -1.76 13.27
CA GLN A 175 -5.82 -1.51 14.22
C GLN A 175 -7.20 -1.63 13.56
N LEU A 176 -7.33 -1.22 12.28
CA LEU A 176 -8.57 -1.40 11.54
C LEU A 176 -8.88 -2.88 11.31
N LEU A 177 -7.89 -3.67 10.91
CA LEU A 177 -8.04 -5.10 10.62
C LEU A 177 -8.36 -5.93 11.88
N ASP A 178 -8.02 -5.45 13.07
CA ASP A 178 -8.38 -6.09 14.33
C ASP A 178 -9.85 -5.89 14.74
N LYS A 179 -10.61 -5.04 14.01
CA LYS A 179 -12.03 -4.82 14.29
C LYS A 179 -12.86 -6.08 13.99
N VAL A 180 -13.93 -6.26 14.76
CA VAL A 180 -14.86 -7.39 14.70
C VAL A 180 -15.40 -7.66 13.29
N LYS A 181 -15.62 -6.61 12.47
CA LYS A 181 -16.14 -6.77 11.10
C LYS A 181 -15.26 -7.67 10.22
N TYR A 182 -13.93 -7.67 10.42
CA TYR A 182 -12.99 -8.51 9.66
C TYR A 182 -12.88 -9.94 10.20
N GLN A 183 -13.52 -10.21 11.33
CA GLN A 183 -13.61 -11.55 11.94
C GLN A 183 -14.94 -12.22 11.63
N LYS A 184 -15.90 -11.46 11.09
CA LYS A 184 -17.23 -11.98 10.76
C LYS A 184 -17.12 -12.94 9.59
N ASP A 185 -17.76 -14.10 9.74
CA ASP A 185 -17.93 -15.05 8.65
C ASP A 185 -19.25 -14.78 7.94
N ASN A 186 -19.16 -14.31 6.70
CA ASN A 186 -20.27 -14.08 5.79
C ASN A 186 -20.34 -15.19 4.72
N SER A 187 -19.73 -16.35 4.99
CA SER A 187 -19.71 -17.52 4.10
C SER A 187 -19.12 -17.23 2.71
N VAL A 188 -18.13 -16.36 2.65
CA VAL A 188 -17.47 -15.99 1.40
C VAL A 188 -16.45 -17.05 1.01
N ASP A 189 -16.60 -17.60 -0.19
CA ASP A 189 -15.61 -18.51 -0.78
C ASP A 189 -14.37 -17.71 -1.25
N VAL A 190 -13.39 -17.63 -0.37
CA VAL A 190 -12.14 -16.88 -0.58
C VAL A 190 -11.36 -17.36 -1.80
N GLN A 191 -11.35 -18.68 -2.06
CA GLN A 191 -10.60 -19.27 -3.17
C GLN A 191 -11.28 -18.98 -4.50
N LYS A 192 -12.61 -19.14 -4.56
CA LYS A 192 -13.42 -18.83 -5.74
C LYS A 192 -13.25 -17.36 -6.13
N LEU A 193 -13.38 -16.44 -5.17
CA LEU A 193 -13.25 -15.01 -5.46
C LEU A 193 -11.83 -14.62 -5.90
N ALA A 194 -10.81 -15.17 -5.25
CA ALA A 194 -9.41 -14.92 -5.64
C ALA A 194 -9.13 -15.44 -7.05
N GLY A 195 -9.58 -16.66 -7.38
CA GLY A 195 -9.46 -17.26 -8.71
C GLY A 195 -10.17 -16.43 -9.77
N LEU A 196 -11.40 -15.97 -9.48
CA LEU A 196 -12.17 -15.14 -10.39
C LEU A 196 -11.47 -13.81 -10.68
N LEU A 197 -11.00 -13.09 -9.67
CA LEU A 197 -10.27 -11.85 -9.88
C LEU A 197 -8.98 -12.06 -10.68
N GLN A 198 -8.26 -13.15 -10.42
CA GLN A 198 -7.06 -13.51 -11.19
C GLN A 198 -7.35 -13.85 -12.65
N GLN A 199 -8.50 -14.44 -12.95
CA GLN A 199 -8.92 -14.74 -14.31
C GLN A 199 -9.12 -13.49 -15.16
N TYR A 200 -9.62 -12.40 -14.56
CA TYR A 200 -9.82 -11.10 -15.22
C TYR A 200 -8.61 -10.16 -15.07
N ALA A 201 -7.56 -10.61 -14.37
CA ALA A 201 -6.34 -9.84 -14.25
C ALA A 201 -5.63 -9.75 -15.59
N GLN A 202 -5.30 -8.54 -16.02
CA GLN A 202 -4.40 -8.35 -17.14
C GLN A 202 -3.00 -8.86 -16.74
N LYS A 203 -2.37 -9.65 -17.60
CA LYS A 203 -0.94 -9.93 -17.44
C LYS A 203 -0.23 -8.58 -17.55
N SER A 204 0.40 -8.15 -16.46
CA SER A 204 1.26 -6.97 -16.47
C SER A 204 2.26 -7.15 -17.61
N SER A 205 2.10 -6.37 -18.68
CA SER A 205 3.13 -6.26 -19.70
C SER A 205 4.29 -5.55 -19.00
N ALA A 206 5.29 -6.34 -18.58
CA ALA A 206 6.54 -5.80 -18.07
C ALA A 206 7.17 -4.99 -19.20
N VAL A 207 7.12 -3.65 -19.10
CA VAL A 207 7.91 -2.71 -19.88
C VAL A 207 9.20 -2.41 -19.12
#